data_ea44799252576cfe723d2c3d9c806e27
#
_entry.id   ea44799252576cfe723d2c3d9c806e27
#
_cell.length_a   1.000
_cell.length_b   1.000
_cell.length_c   1.000
_cell.angle_alpha   90.00
_cell.angle_beta   90.00
_cell.angle_gamma   90.00
#
_symmetry.space_group_name_H-M   'P 1'
#
loop_
_entity.id
_entity.type
_entity.pdbx_description
1 polymer ?
#
loop_
_entity_poly.entity_id
_entity_poly.type
_entity_poly.pdbx_seq_one_letter_code
_entity_poly.pdbx_strand_id
1 'polypeptide(L)'
;MTLTPEEIFFRAFRHAEFDICELSLSSATVKIAEGNSAYVGIPAFLSRAFRHTSFYIRTDRGSERPEDLRGRRSGDPEYQLTACVWATRFWKTIMA
;
A
#
# COMPACT_ATOMS: atom_id res chain seq x y z
N MET A 1 -17.96 9.19 11.38
CA MET A 1 -17.13 8.14 12.03
C MET A 1 -15.73 8.23 11.42
N THR A 2 -14.69 8.37 12.23
CA THR A 2 -13.32 8.49 11.75
C THR A 2 -12.63 7.14 11.98
N LEU A 3 -12.23 6.46 10.92
CA LEU A 3 -11.54 5.18 10.93
C LEU A 3 -10.14 5.34 10.34
N THR A 4 -9.23 4.45 10.68
CA THR A 4 -7.94 4.39 9.98
C THR A 4 -8.14 3.86 8.55
N PRO A 5 -7.27 4.22 7.58
CA PRO A 5 -7.38 3.70 6.22
C PRO A 5 -7.39 2.17 6.16
N GLU A 6 -6.55 1.52 6.96
CA GLU A 6 -6.46 0.06 7.02
C GLU A 6 -7.77 -0.56 7.49
N GLU A 7 -8.42 0.03 8.49
CA GLU A 7 -9.71 -0.44 8.99
C GLU A 7 -10.82 -0.25 7.95
N ILE A 8 -10.83 0.90 7.25
CA ILE A 8 -11.77 1.14 6.15
C ILE A 8 -11.59 0.07 5.08
N PHE A 9 -10.37 -0.18 4.62
CA PHE A 9 -10.08 -1.16 3.58
C PHE A 9 -10.50 -2.57 3.99
N PHE A 10 -10.17 -2.98 5.22
CA PHE A 10 -10.56 -4.28 5.75
C PHE A 10 -12.08 -4.47 5.74
N ARG A 11 -12.83 -3.52 6.31
CA ARG A 11 -14.29 -3.58 6.42
C ARG A 11 -14.97 -3.51 5.05
N ALA A 12 -14.46 -2.68 4.16
CA ALA A 12 -14.96 -2.59 2.79
C ALA A 12 -14.78 -3.90 2.02
N PHE A 13 -13.55 -4.45 1.99
CA PHE A 13 -13.28 -5.66 1.22
C PHE A 13 -13.88 -6.94 1.80
N ARG A 14 -14.05 -7.00 3.12
CA ARG A 14 -14.60 -8.19 3.80
C ARG A 14 -16.09 -8.16 3.95
N HIS A 15 -16.68 -6.99 4.17
CA HIS A 15 -18.06 -6.86 4.60
C HIS A 15 -18.92 -6.00 3.68
N ALA A 16 -18.30 -5.30 2.72
CA ALA A 16 -18.97 -4.31 1.86
C ALA A 16 -19.84 -3.32 2.67
N GLU A 17 -19.31 -2.88 3.81
CA GLU A 17 -20.08 -2.19 4.85
C GLU A 17 -20.43 -0.75 4.49
N PHE A 18 -19.74 -0.14 3.52
CA PHE A 18 -19.90 1.26 3.20
C PHE A 18 -20.56 1.44 1.84
N ASP A 19 -21.42 2.44 1.72
CA ASP A 19 -21.97 2.86 0.42
C ASP A 19 -20.92 3.59 -0.42
N ILE A 20 -20.08 4.40 0.23
CA ILE A 20 -18.97 5.14 -0.38
C ILE A 20 -17.77 5.07 0.56
N CYS A 21 -16.59 4.71 0.05
CA CYS A 21 -15.36 4.67 0.84
C CYS A 21 -14.12 4.85 -0.02
N GLU A 22 -13.01 5.19 0.62
CA GLU A 22 -11.69 5.09 0.04
C GLU A 22 -11.23 3.62 0.02
N LEU A 23 -10.56 3.21 -1.05
CA LEU A 23 -9.97 1.88 -1.17
C LEU A 23 -8.51 1.95 -1.62
N SER A 24 -7.73 0.97 -1.20
CA SER A 24 -6.40 0.75 -1.76
C SER A 24 -6.52 0.40 -3.24
N LEU A 25 -5.90 1.19 -4.11
CA LEU A 25 -5.98 1.01 -5.56
C LEU A 25 -5.49 -0.38 -6.00
N SER A 26 -4.38 -0.86 -5.44
CA SER A 26 -3.84 -2.18 -5.79
C SER A 26 -4.80 -3.31 -5.39
N SER A 27 -5.36 -3.27 -4.19
CA SER A 27 -6.32 -4.26 -3.73
C SER A 27 -7.63 -4.20 -4.53
N ALA A 28 -8.11 -3.00 -4.85
CA ALA A 28 -9.28 -2.82 -5.71
C ALA A 28 -9.03 -3.39 -7.11
N THR A 29 -7.85 -3.14 -7.70
CA THR A 29 -7.48 -3.69 -9.01
C THR A 29 -7.50 -5.21 -9.01
N VAL A 30 -6.96 -5.85 -7.98
CA VAL A 30 -6.99 -7.33 -7.85
C VAL A 30 -8.44 -7.82 -7.78
N LYS A 31 -9.29 -7.21 -6.95
CA LYS A 31 -10.70 -7.60 -6.80
C LYS A 31 -11.49 -7.46 -8.11
N ILE A 32 -11.23 -6.40 -8.87
CA ILE A 32 -11.84 -6.21 -10.18
C ILE A 32 -11.37 -7.28 -11.17
N ALA A 33 -10.08 -7.59 -11.19
CA ALA A 33 -9.51 -8.61 -12.06
C ALA A 33 -10.04 -10.03 -11.76
N GLU A 34 -10.33 -10.30 -10.49
CA GLU A 34 -10.95 -11.56 -10.03
C GLU A 34 -12.46 -11.62 -10.36
N GLY A 35 -13.06 -10.54 -10.85
CA GLY A 35 -14.51 -10.43 -11.05
C GLY A 35 -15.31 -10.42 -9.74
N ASN A 36 -14.68 -10.09 -8.64
CA ASN A 36 -15.24 -10.17 -7.28
C ASN A 36 -15.12 -8.83 -6.55
N SER A 37 -15.48 -7.74 -7.23
CA SER A 37 -15.50 -6.40 -6.61
C SER A 37 -16.91 -6.01 -6.23
N ALA A 38 -17.12 -5.69 -4.96
CA ALA A 38 -18.38 -5.11 -4.47
C ALA A 38 -18.50 -3.60 -4.78
N TYR A 39 -17.41 -2.97 -5.24
CA TYR A 39 -17.35 -1.54 -5.46
C TYR A 39 -16.96 -1.20 -6.91
N VAL A 40 -17.42 -0.04 -7.36
CA VAL A 40 -17.05 0.57 -8.63
C VAL A 40 -16.19 1.80 -8.34
N GLY A 41 -15.08 1.93 -9.03
CA GLY A 41 -14.21 3.11 -8.93
C GLY A 41 -14.84 4.34 -9.57
N ILE A 42 -14.80 5.46 -8.85
CA ILE A 42 -15.14 6.78 -9.37
C ILE A 42 -13.85 7.65 -9.45
N PRO A 43 -13.77 8.63 -10.34
CA PRO A 43 -12.55 9.43 -10.55
C PRO A 43 -12.34 10.47 -9.44
N ALA A 44 -12.38 10.04 -8.19
CA ALA A 44 -12.09 10.84 -7.01
C ALA A 44 -10.87 10.27 -6.29
N PHE A 45 -9.77 11.04 -6.26
CA PHE A 45 -8.51 10.63 -5.66
C PHE A 45 -8.36 11.32 -4.30
N LEU A 46 -8.76 10.66 -3.24
CA LEU A 46 -8.84 11.22 -1.89
C LEU A 46 -7.48 11.32 -1.22
N SER A 47 -6.66 10.27 -1.31
CA SER A 47 -5.31 10.25 -0.73
C SER A 47 -4.24 10.36 -1.81
N ARG A 48 -3.39 11.38 -1.66
CA ARG A 48 -2.22 11.60 -2.52
C ARG A 48 -1.00 11.85 -1.66
N ALA A 49 0.00 10.98 -1.75
CA ALA A 49 1.25 11.14 -1.02
C ALA A 49 2.44 10.61 -1.81
N PHE A 50 3.58 11.29 -1.68
CA PHE A 50 4.86 10.76 -2.14
C PHE A 50 5.30 9.63 -1.22
N ARG A 51 5.33 8.40 -1.72
CA ARG A 51 5.64 7.22 -0.92
C ARG A 51 7.12 7.08 -0.54
N HIS A 52 8.01 7.84 -1.17
CA HIS A 52 9.43 7.89 -0.81
C HIS A 52 9.69 8.31 0.64
N THR A 53 8.80 9.10 1.23
CA THR A 53 8.88 9.53 2.64
C THR A 53 8.42 8.49 3.65
N SER A 54 7.96 7.34 3.20
CA SER A 54 7.42 6.26 4.04
C SER A 54 8.42 5.15 4.33
N PHE A 55 9.69 5.33 3.93
CA PHE A 55 10.76 4.38 4.22
C PHE A 55 11.48 4.78 5.50
N TYR A 56 11.49 3.87 6.44
CA TYR A 56 12.17 4.05 7.72
C TYR A 56 13.25 3.00 7.87
N ILE A 57 14.42 3.42 8.35
CA ILE A 57 15.54 2.54 8.65
C ILE A 57 15.92 2.66 10.12
N ARG A 58 16.47 1.60 10.67
CA ARG A 58 17.08 1.62 11.98
C ARG A 58 18.46 2.27 11.88
N THR A 59 18.71 3.31 12.64
CA THR A 59 19.97 4.07 12.64
C THR A 59 21.14 3.29 13.24
N ASP A 60 20.86 2.26 14.05
CA ASP A 60 21.85 1.40 14.71
C ASP A 60 22.33 0.21 13.84
N ARG A 61 21.91 0.13 12.59
CA ARG A 61 22.22 -1.00 11.69
C ARG A 61 23.16 -0.66 10.54
N GLY A 62 23.71 0.55 10.53
CA GLY A 62 24.72 0.97 9.56
C GLY A 62 24.21 1.01 8.11
N SER A 63 22.92 1.32 7.92
CA SER A 63 22.36 1.58 6.60
C SER A 63 22.22 3.08 6.44
N GLU A 64 22.92 3.67 5.50
CA GLU A 64 22.90 5.11 5.23
C GLU A 64 22.36 5.41 3.82
N ARG A 65 22.44 4.44 2.93
CA ARG A 65 22.03 4.55 1.54
C ARG A 65 21.11 3.40 1.14
N PRO A 66 20.27 3.57 0.12
CA PRO A 66 19.39 2.52 -0.37
C PRO A 66 20.13 1.22 -0.72
N GLU A 67 21.33 1.31 -1.27
CA GLU A 67 22.16 0.18 -1.67
C GLU A 67 22.57 -0.72 -0.49
N ASP A 68 22.67 -0.15 0.71
CA ASP A 68 23.03 -0.88 1.94
C ASP A 68 21.93 -1.85 2.39
N LEU A 69 20.74 -1.71 1.81
CA LEU A 69 19.61 -2.60 2.08
C LEU A 69 19.64 -3.89 1.25
N ARG A 70 20.59 -4.01 0.33
CA ARG A 70 20.76 -5.24 -0.46
C ARG A 70 21.02 -6.45 0.46
N GLY A 71 20.20 -7.49 0.29
CA GLY A 71 20.25 -8.69 1.13
C GLY A 71 19.68 -8.52 2.55
N ARG A 72 19.15 -7.35 2.90
CA ARG A 72 18.46 -7.13 4.18
C ARG A 72 16.99 -7.56 4.09
N ARG A 73 16.40 -7.83 5.24
CA ARG A 73 14.96 -8.08 5.36
C ARG A 73 14.24 -6.76 5.60
N SER A 74 13.23 -6.48 4.79
CA SER A 74 12.27 -5.38 5.01
C SER A 74 10.95 -5.93 5.50
N GLY A 75 10.23 -5.15 6.30
CA GLY A 75 8.88 -5.46 6.74
C GLY A 75 7.88 -4.52 6.10
N ASP A 76 6.82 -5.08 5.57
CA ASP A 76 5.65 -4.35 5.09
C ASP A 76 4.43 -4.70 5.96
N PRO A 77 3.56 -3.74 6.29
CA PRO A 77 2.37 -4.02 7.09
C PRO A 77 1.38 -4.94 6.36
N GLU A 78 1.23 -4.75 5.06
CA GLU A 78 0.36 -5.55 4.21
C GLU A 78 0.84 -5.48 2.76
N TYR A 79 1.35 -6.59 2.23
CA TYR A 79 2.02 -6.64 0.91
C TYR A 79 1.14 -6.13 -0.24
N GLN A 80 -0.17 -6.34 -0.19
CA GLN A 80 -1.10 -5.98 -1.26
C GLN A 80 -1.48 -4.48 -1.25
N LEU A 81 -1.18 -3.72 -0.20
CA LEU A 81 -1.46 -2.28 -0.18
C LEU A 81 -0.68 -1.54 -1.27
N THR A 82 -1.32 -0.52 -1.84
CA THR A 82 -0.70 0.30 -2.90
C THR A 82 0.66 0.85 -2.50
N ALA A 83 0.83 1.29 -1.25
CA ALA A 83 2.10 1.78 -0.74
C ALA A 83 3.20 0.71 -0.79
N CYS A 84 2.89 -0.52 -0.37
CA CYS A 84 3.83 -1.64 -0.34
C CYS A 84 4.19 -2.13 -1.75
N VAL A 85 3.22 -2.14 -2.68
CA VAL A 85 3.47 -2.43 -4.10
C VAL A 85 4.42 -1.40 -4.71
N TRP A 86 4.24 -0.11 -4.42
CA TRP A 86 5.17 0.94 -4.83
C TRP A 86 6.55 0.77 -4.21
N ALA A 87 6.62 0.45 -2.92
CA ALA A 87 7.87 0.18 -2.24
C ALA A 87 8.66 -0.94 -2.90
N THR A 88 8.02 -2.06 -3.17
CA THR A 88 8.64 -3.22 -3.83
C THR A 88 9.19 -2.86 -5.22
N ARG A 89 8.44 -2.08 -6.01
CA ARG A 89 8.90 -1.63 -7.32
C ARG A 89 10.08 -0.66 -7.21
N PHE A 90 10.03 0.25 -6.26
CA PHE A 90 11.09 1.21 -5.98
C PHE A 90 12.43 0.51 -5.67
N TRP A 91 12.38 -0.53 -4.81
CA TRP A 91 13.55 -1.35 -4.51
C TRP A 91 14.12 -2.05 -5.74
N LYS A 92 13.28 -2.62 -6.57
CA LYS A 92 13.73 -3.26 -7.82
C LYS A 92 14.45 -2.29 -8.75
N THR A 93 14.02 -1.04 -8.79
CA THR A 93 14.62 -0.01 -9.65
C THR A 93 15.94 0.52 -9.10
N ILE A 94 16.06 0.67 -7.78
CA ILE A 94 17.30 1.18 -7.14
C ILE A 94 18.37 0.09 -7.02
N MET A 95 17.96 -1.17 -6.85
CA MET A 95 18.88 -2.28 -6.64
C MET A 95 19.23 -3.07 -7.91
N ALA A 96 18.64 -2.71 -9.04
CA ALA A 96 19.01 -3.24 -10.34
C ALA A 96 20.30 -2.62 -10.83
#